data_4ede6238c86fc2ab7d92fabd865c620d
#
_entry.id   4ede6238c86fc2ab7d92fabd865c620d
#
_cell.length_a   1.000
_cell.length_b   1.000
_cell.length_c   1.000
_cell.angle_alpha   90.00
_cell.angle_beta   90.00
_cell.angle_gamma   90.00
#
_symmetry.space_group_name_H-M   'P 1'
#
loop_
_entity.id
_entity.type
_entity.pdbx_description
1 polymer ?
#
loop_
_entity_poly.entity_id
_entity_poly.type
_entity_poly.pdbx_seq_one_letter_code
_entity_poly.pdbx_strand_id
1 'polypeptide(L)'
;MLLIAGRAAMHLDVLDLKNFYYRTNLGRVAQRAIRDQVREFWPEAQGQSVAGFGFAVPLLRPFLAEARRVIALMPGQQGVMPWPAGMENVSVLSEETRWPLPTGMIDKLVLLHGLETSEHPSAVLEESARVLGPGGRALFIVPNRAGLWARRDATPFGFGRPYSLGQLETQLKRHGFQPEDHRAALFAPPSHKRFWLKSAAVLERAGRRVSSYYAGGVIMVEATKRVYRPSGPGLEEMVRRPLRVLEGVPGSTVEPV
;
A
#
# COMPACT_ATOMS: atom_id res chain seq x y z
N MET A 1 -3.99 -11.96 43.41
CA MET A 1 -4.04 -12.67 42.10
C MET A 1 -4.50 -11.62 41.07
N LEU A 2 -3.53 -10.83 40.55
CA LEU A 2 -3.80 -9.78 39.56
C LEU A 2 -3.93 -10.45 38.20
N LEU A 3 -5.12 -10.37 37.63
CA LEU A 3 -5.36 -10.67 36.21
C LEU A 3 -4.56 -9.65 35.37
N ILE A 4 -3.55 -10.13 34.69
CA ILE A 4 -2.88 -9.42 33.60
C ILE A 4 -3.95 -9.32 32.50
N ALA A 5 -4.55 -8.13 32.37
CA ALA A 5 -5.38 -7.80 31.23
C ALA A 5 -4.55 -7.99 29.97
N GLY A 6 -4.88 -9.00 29.20
CA GLY A 6 -4.26 -9.28 27.92
C GLY A 6 -4.33 -8.03 27.04
N ARG A 7 -3.21 -7.67 26.44
CA ARG A 7 -3.13 -6.69 25.35
C ARG A 7 -4.21 -7.08 24.34
N ALA A 8 -5.28 -6.30 24.24
CA ALA A 8 -6.32 -6.50 23.27
C ALA A 8 -5.67 -6.61 21.88
N ALA A 9 -6.09 -7.59 21.12
CA ALA A 9 -5.58 -7.85 19.78
C ALA A 9 -5.57 -6.55 18.96
N MET A 10 -4.46 -6.27 18.33
CA MET A 10 -4.12 -5.02 17.64
C MET A 10 -4.79 -4.94 16.25
N HIS A 11 -5.89 -5.68 16.05
CA HIS A 11 -6.61 -5.75 14.79
C HIS A 11 -7.98 -5.10 14.93
N LEU A 12 -8.24 -4.12 14.04
CA LEU A 12 -9.59 -3.59 13.87
C LEU A 12 -10.40 -4.57 13.04
N ASP A 13 -11.57 -4.95 13.56
CA ASP A 13 -12.53 -5.77 12.82
C ASP A 13 -13.07 -5.00 11.61
N VAL A 14 -13.33 -5.72 10.53
CA VAL A 14 -13.94 -5.20 9.29
C VAL A 14 -15.30 -4.53 9.54
N LEU A 15 -16.05 -4.98 10.54
CA LEU A 15 -17.35 -4.39 10.92
C LEU A 15 -17.16 -3.01 11.56
N ASP A 16 -16.15 -2.84 12.40
CA ASP A 16 -15.82 -1.56 13.02
C ASP A 16 -15.36 -0.56 11.98
N LEU A 17 -14.48 -0.98 11.07
CA LEU A 17 -14.02 -0.17 9.94
C LEU A 17 -15.20 0.22 9.04
N LYS A 18 -16.07 -0.73 8.67
CA LYS A 18 -17.28 -0.48 7.90
C LYS A 18 -18.21 0.52 8.60
N ASN A 19 -18.46 0.32 9.90
CA ASN A 19 -19.29 1.23 10.68
C ASN A 19 -18.69 2.64 10.71
N PHE A 20 -17.40 2.77 10.97
CA PHE A 20 -16.73 4.07 10.98
C PHE A 20 -16.89 4.77 9.62
N TYR A 21 -16.42 4.18 8.53
CA TYR A 21 -16.37 4.84 7.23
C TYR A 21 -17.73 5.10 6.59
N TYR A 22 -18.71 4.20 6.78
CA TYR A 22 -19.99 4.30 6.07
C TYR A 22 -21.15 4.76 6.93
N ARG A 23 -21.09 4.60 8.26
CA ARG A 23 -22.20 4.97 9.15
C ARG A 23 -21.95 6.22 9.97
N THR A 24 -20.69 6.64 10.22
CA THR A 24 -20.42 7.86 10.98
C THR A 24 -20.19 9.08 10.08
N ASN A 25 -20.55 10.27 10.55
CA ASN A 25 -20.25 11.51 9.85
C ASN A 25 -18.76 11.78 9.80
N LEU A 26 -18.04 11.49 10.90
CA LEU A 26 -16.59 11.66 10.99
C LEU A 26 -15.86 10.77 9.99
N GLY A 27 -16.26 9.49 9.89
CA GLY A 27 -15.67 8.55 8.94
C GLY A 27 -15.92 8.94 7.50
N ARG A 28 -17.13 9.46 7.16
CA ARG A 28 -17.42 9.99 5.82
C ARG A 28 -16.56 11.20 5.47
N VAL A 29 -16.30 12.09 6.43
CA VAL A 29 -15.40 13.24 6.24
C VAL A 29 -13.97 12.75 6.03
N ALA A 30 -13.48 11.82 6.86
CA ALA A 30 -12.15 11.23 6.72
C ALA A 30 -11.97 10.51 5.38
N GLN A 31 -12.93 9.67 4.99
CA GLN A 31 -12.93 9.00 3.70
C GLN A 31 -12.81 10.00 2.53
N ARG A 32 -13.61 11.07 2.56
CA ARG A 32 -13.59 12.09 1.50
C ARG A 32 -12.23 12.77 1.42
N ALA A 33 -11.70 13.24 2.54
CA ALA A 33 -10.42 13.93 2.58
C ALA A 33 -9.26 13.07 2.03
N ILE A 34 -9.18 11.79 2.44
CA ILE A 34 -8.16 10.86 1.94
C ILE A 34 -8.39 10.52 0.47
N ARG A 35 -9.62 10.23 0.06
CA ARG A 35 -9.95 9.87 -1.32
C ARG A 35 -9.66 11.02 -2.30
N ASP A 36 -9.91 12.26 -1.91
CA ASP A 36 -9.60 13.42 -2.74
C ASP A 36 -8.09 13.50 -3.00
N GLN A 37 -7.25 13.21 -1.99
CA GLN A 37 -5.80 13.12 -2.17
C GLN A 37 -5.38 11.95 -3.06
N VAL A 38 -6.01 10.77 -2.91
CA VAL A 38 -5.73 9.61 -3.79
C VAL A 38 -6.02 9.97 -5.25
N ARG A 39 -7.09 10.71 -5.53
CA ARG A 39 -7.40 11.17 -6.89
C ARG A 39 -6.42 12.22 -7.41
N GLU A 40 -5.85 13.02 -6.54
CA GLU A 40 -4.79 13.97 -6.92
C GLU A 40 -3.46 13.26 -7.22
N PHE A 41 -3.12 12.15 -6.53
CA PHE A 41 -1.98 11.30 -6.89
C PHE A 41 -2.24 10.55 -8.19
N TRP A 42 -3.45 10.04 -8.35
CA TRP A 42 -3.85 9.19 -9.47
C TRP A 42 -5.14 9.70 -10.11
N PRO A 43 -5.05 10.73 -10.96
CA PRO A 43 -6.23 11.30 -11.63
C PRO A 43 -6.89 10.30 -12.59
N GLU A 44 -6.10 9.37 -13.15
CA GLU A 44 -6.54 8.38 -14.12
C GLU A 44 -6.06 6.98 -13.76
N ALA A 45 -6.88 5.98 -14.09
CA ALA A 45 -6.54 4.56 -13.92
C ALA A 45 -7.00 3.70 -15.12
N GLN A 46 -7.26 4.34 -16.28
CA GLN A 46 -7.78 3.67 -17.46
C GLN A 46 -6.82 2.57 -17.94
N GLY A 47 -7.36 1.36 -18.13
CA GLY A 47 -6.59 0.20 -18.58
C GLY A 47 -5.65 -0.42 -17.53
N GLN A 48 -5.56 0.13 -16.33
CA GLN A 48 -4.66 -0.31 -15.27
C GLN A 48 -5.33 -1.31 -14.32
N SER A 49 -4.53 -2.17 -13.70
CA SER A 49 -4.94 -3.05 -12.61
C SER A 49 -4.68 -2.34 -11.28
N VAL A 50 -5.75 -2.08 -10.53
CA VAL A 50 -5.69 -1.38 -9.24
C VAL A 50 -5.99 -2.37 -8.12
N ALA A 51 -5.15 -2.42 -7.10
CA ALA A 51 -5.41 -3.21 -5.90
C ALA A 51 -5.42 -2.35 -4.65
N GLY A 52 -6.14 -2.81 -3.63
CA GLY A 52 -6.08 -2.25 -2.29
C GLY A 52 -5.77 -3.33 -1.28
N PHE A 53 -5.00 -3.01 -0.25
CA PHE A 53 -4.71 -3.90 0.86
C PHE A 53 -5.12 -3.27 2.20
N GLY A 54 -5.62 -4.10 3.12
CA GLY A 54 -6.24 -3.68 4.36
C GLY A 54 -7.68 -3.22 4.13
N PHE A 55 -8.10 -2.12 4.74
CA PHE A 55 -9.43 -1.56 4.51
C PHE A 55 -9.39 -0.43 3.47
N ALA A 56 -8.82 -0.70 2.29
CA ALA A 56 -8.67 0.29 1.22
C ALA A 56 -9.95 0.52 0.40
N VAL A 57 -10.99 -0.30 0.55
CA VAL A 57 -12.25 -0.23 -0.23
C VAL A 57 -12.89 1.16 -0.31
N PRO A 58 -12.89 2.03 0.73
CA PRO A 58 -13.44 3.36 0.61
C PRO A 58 -12.74 4.24 -0.44
N LEU A 59 -11.50 3.91 -0.77
CA LEU A 59 -10.64 4.65 -1.70
C LEU A 59 -10.67 4.09 -3.12
N LEU A 60 -11.03 2.82 -3.29
CA LEU A 60 -11.03 2.13 -4.59
C LEU A 60 -12.24 2.45 -5.46
N ARG A 61 -13.33 2.99 -4.88
CA ARG A 61 -14.58 3.24 -5.61
C ARG A 61 -14.43 4.08 -6.90
N PRO A 62 -13.61 5.13 -6.97
CA PRO A 62 -13.43 5.89 -8.21
C PRO A 62 -12.87 5.05 -9.37
N PHE A 63 -12.07 4.04 -9.07
CA PHE A 63 -11.38 3.21 -10.07
C PHE A 63 -12.25 2.10 -10.66
N LEU A 64 -13.42 1.79 -10.07
CA LEU A 64 -14.31 0.72 -10.54
C LEU A 64 -14.79 0.91 -11.97
N ALA A 65 -14.97 2.17 -12.43
CA ALA A 65 -15.46 2.48 -13.77
C ALA A 65 -14.33 2.64 -14.81
N GLU A 66 -13.10 2.88 -14.36
CA GLU A 66 -12.00 3.27 -15.25
C GLU A 66 -10.94 2.17 -15.38
N ALA A 67 -10.65 1.47 -14.27
CA ALA A 67 -9.60 0.48 -14.26
C ALA A 67 -10.00 -0.79 -15.02
N ARG A 68 -9.02 -1.43 -15.64
CA ARG A 68 -9.19 -2.76 -16.25
C ARG A 68 -9.61 -3.79 -15.21
N ARG A 69 -9.08 -3.66 -13.97
CA ARG A 69 -9.38 -4.55 -12.85
C ARG A 69 -9.21 -3.82 -11.53
N VAL A 70 -10.13 -4.07 -10.60
CA VAL A 70 -10.02 -3.61 -9.21
C VAL A 70 -10.08 -4.82 -8.30
N ILE A 71 -9.18 -4.93 -7.33
CA ILE A 71 -9.12 -6.03 -6.35
C ILE A 71 -8.94 -5.42 -4.96
N ALA A 72 -9.73 -5.87 -3.99
CA ALA A 72 -9.60 -5.49 -2.58
C ALA A 72 -9.12 -6.69 -1.77
N LEU A 73 -7.86 -6.68 -1.35
CA LEU A 73 -7.26 -7.69 -0.47
C LEU A 73 -7.52 -7.30 0.98
N MET A 74 -8.26 -8.12 1.69
CA MET A 74 -8.59 -7.90 3.10
C MET A 74 -7.86 -8.92 3.97
N PRO A 75 -7.01 -8.47 4.93
CA PRO A 75 -6.27 -9.37 5.80
C PRO A 75 -7.20 -10.22 6.67
N GLY A 76 -6.86 -11.50 6.85
CA GLY A 76 -7.64 -12.44 7.63
C GLY A 76 -7.91 -11.97 9.05
N GLN A 77 -6.97 -11.28 9.66
CA GLN A 77 -7.10 -10.73 11.02
C GLN A 77 -8.14 -9.60 11.11
N GLN A 78 -8.38 -8.85 10.04
CA GLN A 78 -9.43 -7.83 9.98
C GLN A 78 -10.78 -8.43 9.57
N GLY A 79 -10.77 -9.55 8.86
CA GLY A 79 -11.94 -10.14 8.24
C GLY A 79 -12.24 -9.57 6.86
N VAL A 80 -13.25 -10.13 6.20
CA VAL A 80 -13.63 -9.76 4.83
C VAL A 80 -15.11 -9.37 4.77
N MET A 81 -15.44 -8.42 3.89
CA MET A 81 -16.81 -8.10 3.54
C MET A 81 -16.98 -8.07 2.01
N PRO A 82 -18.15 -8.46 1.47
CA PRO A 82 -18.44 -8.27 0.05
C PRO A 82 -18.41 -6.77 -0.31
N TRP A 83 -17.70 -6.44 -1.38
CA TRP A 83 -17.61 -5.08 -1.90
C TRP A 83 -17.31 -5.11 -3.42
N PRO A 84 -17.85 -4.17 -4.20
CA PRO A 84 -18.76 -3.09 -3.84
C PRO A 84 -20.22 -3.57 -3.65
N ALA A 85 -20.99 -2.84 -2.86
CA ALA A 85 -22.40 -3.17 -2.67
C ALA A 85 -23.19 -3.00 -3.98
N GLY A 86 -24.00 -3.99 -4.33
CA GLY A 86 -24.87 -3.97 -5.53
C GLY A 86 -24.14 -4.22 -6.85
N MET A 87 -22.88 -4.63 -6.82
CA MET A 87 -22.08 -5.02 -7.99
C MET A 87 -21.38 -6.36 -7.72
N GLU A 88 -20.70 -6.91 -8.72
CA GLU A 88 -19.86 -8.10 -8.54
C GLU A 88 -18.81 -7.89 -7.46
N ASN A 89 -18.63 -8.90 -6.61
CA ASN A 89 -17.68 -8.83 -5.51
C ASN A 89 -16.24 -8.85 -6.00
N VAL A 90 -15.45 -7.87 -5.61
CA VAL A 90 -14.01 -7.78 -5.90
C VAL A 90 -13.13 -7.90 -4.65
N SER A 91 -13.74 -8.23 -3.50
CA SER A 91 -13.02 -8.42 -2.25
C SER A 91 -12.54 -9.86 -2.10
N VAL A 92 -11.31 -10.02 -1.64
CA VAL A 92 -10.65 -11.29 -1.43
C VAL A 92 -10.06 -11.31 -0.02
N LEU A 93 -10.36 -12.36 0.76
CA LEU A 93 -9.67 -12.62 2.01
C LEU A 93 -8.24 -13.07 1.70
N SER A 94 -7.26 -12.47 2.36
CA SER A 94 -5.84 -12.69 2.08
C SER A 94 -5.05 -12.83 3.37
N GLU A 95 -4.01 -13.64 3.34
CA GLU A 95 -2.97 -13.60 4.36
C GLU A 95 -2.14 -12.31 4.23
N GLU A 96 -1.57 -11.80 5.33
CA GLU A 96 -0.70 -10.63 5.27
C GLU A 96 0.60 -10.91 4.51
N THR A 97 1.12 -12.11 4.67
CA THR A 97 2.44 -12.53 4.18
C THR A 97 2.43 -13.19 2.81
N ARG A 98 1.24 -13.47 2.27
CA ARG A 98 1.10 -14.14 0.97
C ARG A 98 -0.19 -13.75 0.28
N TRP A 99 -0.07 -12.91 -0.75
CA TRP A 99 -1.24 -12.46 -1.48
C TRP A 99 -1.55 -13.36 -2.68
N PRO A 100 -2.84 -13.68 -2.92
CA PRO A 100 -3.27 -14.55 -4.03
C PRO A 100 -3.22 -13.81 -5.38
N LEU A 101 -2.13 -13.12 -5.65
CA LEU A 101 -1.90 -12.36 -6.88
C LEU A 101 -0.57 -12.77 -7.52
N PRO A 102 -0.51 -12.89 -8.85
CA PRO A 102 0.73 -13.08 -9.58
C PRO A 102 1.73 -11.95 -9.37
N THR A 103 3.01 -12.25 -9.47
CA THR A 103 4.09 -11.27 -9.46
C THR A 103 3.93 -10.31 -10.64
N GLY A 104 4.06 -9.01 -10.39
CA GLY A 104 4.07 -8.00 -11.45
C GLY A 104 2.71 -7.70 -12.09
N MET A 105 1.60 -8.09 -11.45
CA MET A 105 0.25 -7.97 -12.02
C MET A 105 -0.38 -6.59 -11.81
N ILE A 106 0.02 -5.87 -10.78
CA ILE A 106 -0.65 -4.66 -10.31
C ILE A 106 0.10 -3.41 -10.77
N ASP A 107 -0.63 -2.46 -11.31
CA ASP A 107 -0.08 -1.16 -11.74
C ASP A 107 -0.16 -0.12 -10.60
N LYS A 108 -1.25 -0.16 -9.82
CA LYS A 108 -1.48 0.75 -8.69
C LYS A 108 -1.95 0.00 -7.45
N LEU A 109 -1.29 0.23 -6.33
CA LEU A 109 -1.59 -0.43 -5.05
C LEU A 109 -1.83 0.61 -3.95
N VAL A 110 -3.00 0.57 -3.29
CA VAL A 110 -3.31 1.44 -2.14
C VAL A 110 -3.33 0.61 -0.86
N LEU A 111 -2.60 1.06 0.16
CA LEU A 111 -2.68 0.47 1.50
C LEU A 111 -3.36 1.46 2.46
N LEU A 112 -4.39 0.97 3.16
CA LEU A 112 -5.07 1.70 4.23
C LEU A 112 -5.46 0.71 5.34
N HIS A 113 -5.09 0.99 6.58
CA HIS A 113 -5.29 0.10 7.72
C HIS A 113 -4.73 -1.32 7.49
N GLY A 114 -3.59 -1.40 6.81
CA GLY A 114 -2.94 -2.66 6.50
C GLY A 114 -1.48 -2.72 6.95
N LEU A 115 -0.75 -1.60 6.88
CA LEU A 115 0.66 -1.59 7.25
C LEU A 115 0.86 -1.32 8.76
N GLU A 116 0.14 -0.32 9.30
CA GLU A 116 0.23 0.06 10.70
C GLU A 116 -0.38 -0.96 11.66
N THR A 117 -1.33 -1.76 11.18
CA THR A 117 -2.00 -2.81 11.96
C THR A 117 -1.37 -4.18 11.80
N SER A 118 -0.49 -4.36 10.82
CA SER A 118 0.14 -5.65 10.51
C SER A 118 1.08 -6.12 11.63
N GLU A 119 1.05 -7.41 11.90
CA GLU A 119 2.05 -8.08 12.74
C GLU A 119 3.39 -8.26 12.00
N HIS A 120 3.32 -8.37 10.67
CA HIS A 120 4.46 -8.62 9.79
C HIS A 120 4.62 -7.52 8.72
N PRO A 121 4.87 -6.25 9.08
CA PRO A 121 4.90 -5.14 8.13
C PRO A 121 5.97 -5.31 7.03
N SER A 122 7.08 -5.97 7.33
CA SER A 122 8.10 -6.28 6.31
C SER A 122 7.56 -7.21 5.23
N ALA A 123 6.83 -8.26 5.60
CA ALA A 123 6.23 -9.18 4.65
C ALA A 123 5.13 -8.50 3.80
N VAL A 124 4.33 -7.60 4.39
CA VAL A 124 3.37 -6.77 3.65
C VAL A 124 4.07 -5.92 2.60
N LEU A 125 5.22 -5.32 2.93
CA LEU A 125 6.00 -4.53 1.97
C LEU A 125 6.64 -5.39 0.88
N GLU A 126 7.14 -6.57 1.21
CA GLU A 126 7.68 -7.54 0.25
C GLU A 126 6.61 -8.03 -0.74
N GLU A 127 5.42 -8.38 -0.24
CA GLU A 127 4.28 -8.74 -1.08
C GLU A 127 3.80 -7.56 -1.94
N SER A 128 3.77 -6.35 -1.38
CA SER A 128 3.46 -5.14 -2.14
C SER A 128 4.44 -4.95 -3.30
N ALA A 129 5.74 -5.11 -3.04
CA ALA A 129 6.77 -5.01 -4.07
C ALA A 129 6.67 -6.17 -5.09
N ARG A 130 6.33 -7.38 -4.64
CA ARG A 130 6.18 -8.55 -5.52
C ARG A 130 5.05 -8.38 -6.53
N VAL A 131 3.88 -7.97 -6.08
CA VAL A 131 2.68 -7.87 -6.94
C VAL A 131 2.72 -6.68 -7.89
N LEU A 132 3.48 -5.63 -7.57
CA LEU A 132 3.64 -4.48 -8.45
C LEU A 132 4.48 -4.84 -9.68
N GLY A 133 3.99 -4.45 -10.84
CA GLY A 133 4.70 -4.53 -12.11
C GLY A 133 5.86 -3.54 -12.24
N PRO A 134 6.64 -3.61 -13.31
CA PRO A 134 7.64 -2.60 -13.63
C PRO A 134 6.98 -1.23 -13.77
N GLY A 135 7.50 -0.23 -13.04
CA GLY A 135 6.92 1.12 -13.01
C GLY A 135 5.60 1.22 -12.22
N GLY A 136 5.17 0.14 -11.57
CA GLY A 136 3.99 0.14 -10.71
C GLY A 136 4.19 1.03 -9.48
N ARG A 137 3.10 1.64 -9.03
CA ARG A 137 3.09 2.62 -7.93
C ARG A 137 2.29 2.12 -6.74
N ALA A 138 2.82 2.32 -5.55
CA ALA A 138 2.12 2.06 -4.30
C ALA A 138 1.86 3.37 -3.54
N LEU A 139 0.68 3.50 -2.94
CA LEU A 139 0.31 4.60 -2.07
C LEU A 139 0.09 4.05 -0.66
N PHE A 140 1.00 4.37 0.23
CA PHE A 140 0.97 3.97 1.63
C PHE A 140 0.31 5.08 2.45
N ILE A 141 -0.81 4.74 3.11
CA ILE A 141 -1.59 5.68 3.93
C ILE A 141 -1.58 5.16 5.36
N VAL A 142 -0.89 5.86 6.24
CA VAL A 142 -0.68 5.44 7.63
C VAL A 142 -0.99 6.58 8.60
N PRO A 143 -1.40 6.29 9.86
CA PRO A 143 -1.57 7.29 10.88
C PRO A 143 -0.27 8.04 11.16
N ASN A 144 -0.36 9.38 11.23
CA ASN A 144 0.76 10.23 11.57
C ASN A 144 1.00 10.22 13.07
N ARG A 145 2.19 9.81 13.51
CA ARG A 145 2.58 9.78 14.92
C ARG A 145 2.44 11.13 15.63
N ALA A 146 2.70 12.23 14.91
CA ALA A 146 2.55 13.59 15.44
C ALA A 146 1.11 14.08 15.45
N GLY A 147 0.22 13.45 14.64
CA GLY A 147 -1.15 13.88 14.41
C GLY A 147 -2.10 13.58 15.58
N LEU A 148 -3.19 14.32 15.65
CA LEU A 148 -4.22 14.15 16.68
C LEU A 148 -5.01 12.85 16.50
N TRP A 149 -5.13 12.33 15.29
CA TRP A 149 -5.87 11.11 14.96
C TRP A 149 -5.21 9.85 15.52
N ALA A 150 -3.89 9.80 15.55
CA ALA A 150 -3.13 8.68 16.10
C ALA A 150 -3.13 8.59 17.63
N ARG A 151 -3.63 9.65 18.31
CA ARG A 151 -3.61 9.74 19.78
C ARG A 151 -4.93 9.34 20.43
N ARG A 152 -5.95 8.99 19.65
CA ARG A 152 -7.30 8.67 20.14
C ARG A 152 -7.77 7.34 19.62
N ASP A 153 -8.01 6.41 20.51
CA ASP A 153 -8.59 5.09 20.22
C ASP A 153 -10.05 5.16 19.75
N ALA A 154 -10.63 6.37 19.69
CA ALA A 154 -11.99 6.60 19.22
C ALA A 154 -12.15 6.52 17.70
N THR A 155 -11.06 6.37 16.96
CA THR A 155 -11.07 6.23 15.49
C THR A 155 -10.11 5.12 15.06
N PRO A 156 -10.32 4.50 13.88
CA PRO A 156 -9.41 3.48 13.34
C PRO A 156 -7.95 3.92 13.27
N PHE A 157 -7.68 5.21 13.13
CA PHE A 157 -6.32 5.76 13.02
C PHE A 157 -5.56 5.81 14.38
N GLY A 158 -6.23 5.58 15.50
CA GLY A 158 -5.60 5.45 16.82
C GLY A 158 -5.06 4.06 17.11
N PHE A 159 -5.42 3.06 16.28
CA PHE A 159 -4.97 1.69 16.44
C PHE A 159 -3.71 1.39 15.64
N GLY A 160 -2.94 0.39 16.09
CA GLY A 160 -1.71 -0.03 15.42
C GLY A 160 -0.50 0.85 15.75
N ARG A 161 0.45 0.89 14.85
CA ARG A 161 1.74 1.59 15.01
C ARG A 161 1.78 2.82 14.13
N PRO A 162 1.60 4.04 14.66
CA PRO A 162 1.68 5.24 13.84
C PRO A 162 3.12 5.48 13.38
N TYR A 163 3.27 6.05 12.19
CA TYR A 163 4.55 6.33 11.57
C TYR A 163 4.90 7.83 11.61
N SER A 164 6.19 8.15 11.65
CA SER A 164 6.68 9.42 11.15
C SER A 164 7.03 9.28 9.66
N LEU A 165 7.07 10.40 8.93
CA LEU A 165 7.40 10.37 7.49
C LEU A 165 8.76 9.69 7.24
N GLY A 166 9.81 10.10 7.96
CA GLY A 166 11.14 9.54 7.79
C GLY A 166 11.24 8.04 8.14
N GLN A 167 10.45 7.56 9.13
CA GLN A 167 10.38 6.13 9.43
C GLN A 167 9.74 5.34 8.29
N LEU A 168 8.62 5.85 7.75
CA LEU A 168 7.95 5.22 6.63
C LEU A 168 8.85 5.17 5.39
N GLU A 169 9.43 6.29 4.98
CA GLU A 169 10.33 6.35 3.83
C GLU A 169 11.56 5.43 3.97
N THR A 170 12.16 5.40 5.17
CA THR A 170 13.29 4.51 5.44
C THR A 170 12.90 3.04 5.29
N GLN A 171 11.72 2.67 5.81
CA GLN A 171 11.21 1.31 5.70
C GLN A 171 10.88 0.95 4.24
N LEU A 172 10.24 1.86 3.49
CA LEU A 172 9.96 1.68 2.08
C LEU A 172 11.24 1.46 1.25
N LYS A 173 12.26 2.28 1.46
CA LYS A 173 13.57 2.16 0.78
C LYS A 173 14.24 0.81 1.04
N ARG A 174 14.13 0.28 2.27
CA ARG A 174 14.69 -1.04 2.64
C ARG A 174 14.00 -2.21 1.91
N HIS A 175 12.72 -2.06 1.56
CA HIS A 175 11.93 -3.09 0.89
C HIS A 175 11.77 -2.86 -0.63
N GLY A 176 12.71 -2.13 -1.25
CA GLY A 176 12.77 -1.99 -2.69
C GLY A 176 11.81 -0.95 -3.29
N PHE A 177 11.33 -0.01 -2.48
CA PHE A 177 10.56 1.12 -2.95
C PHE A 177 11.41 2.38 -3.04
N GLN A 178 11.07 3.24 -3.99
CA GLN A 178 11.56 4.61 -4.10
C GLN A 178 10.41 5.56 -3.80
N PRO A 179 10.39 6.22 -2.62
CA PRO A 179 9.42 7.30 -2.36
C PRO A 179 9.59 8.44 -3.37
N GLU A 180 8.47 8.88 -3.97
CA GLU A 180 8.44 9.91 -5.01
C GLU A 180 7.75 11.18 -4.53
N ASP A 181 6.56 11.05 -3.97
CA ASP A 181 5.75 12.16 -3.46
C ASP A 181 5.15 11.81 -2.11
N HIS A 182 4.93 12.81 -1.27
CA HIS A 182 4.29 12.62 0.01
C HIS A 182 3.34 13.77 0.33
N ARG A 183 2.21 13.42 0.94
CA ARG A 183 1.19 14.37 1.36
C ARG A 183 0.66 14.00 2.74
N ALA A 184 -0.10 14.92 3.30
CA ALA A 184 -0.84 14.68 4.52
C ALA A 184 -2.33 14.98 4.29
N ALA A 185 -3.18 14.33 5.08
CA ALA A 185 -4.61 14.59 5.12
C ALA A 185 -5.11 14.52 6.57
N LEU A 186 -6.40 14.79 6.77
CA LEU A 186 -7.04 14.81 8.08
C LEU A 186 -6.50 15.92 9.00
N PHE A 187 -6.47 17.14 8.48
CA PHE A 187 -6.06 18.33 9.26
C PHE A 187 -7.12 18.76 10.28
N ALA A 188 -8.39 18.40 10.07
CA ALA A 188 -9.43 18.61 11.05
C ALA A 188 -9.27 17.68 12.26
N PRO A 189 -9.55 18.12 13.49
CA PRO A 189 -9.50 17.25 14.66
C PRO A 189 -10.52 16.09 14.55
N PRO A 190 -10.22 14.90 15.12
CA PRO A 190 -11.13 13.76 15.15
C PRO A 190 -12.27 13.99 16.14
N SER A 191 -13.29 14.76 15.73
CA SER A 191 -14.39 15.18 16.58
C SER A 191 -15.74 15.00 15.89
N HIS A 192 -16.73 14.46 16.63
CA HIS A 192 -18.11 14.34 16.17
C HIS A 192 -18.90 15.66 16.28
N LYS A 193 -18.31 16.73 16.82
CA LYS A 193 -18.97 18.04 16.95
C LYS A 193 -19.26 18.64 15.58
N ARG A 194 -20.49 19.10 15.35
CA ARG A 194 -20.96 19.65 14.06
C ARG A 194 -20.08 20.78 13.52
N PHE A 195 -19.51 21.60 14.41
CA PHE A 195 -18.59 22.67 14.04
C PHE A 195 -17.37 22.13 13.27
N TRP A 196 -16.66 21.12 13.84
CA TRP A 196 -15.46 20.54 13.22
C TRP A 196 -15.77 19.77 11.94
N LEU A 197 -16.93 19.10 11.89
CA LEU A 197 -17.36 18.39 10.69
C LEU A 197 -17.67 19.36 9.53
N LYS A 198 -18.30 20.52 9.82
CA LYS A 198 -18.57 21.55 8.81
C LYS A 198 -17.29 22.25 8.35
N SER A 199 -16.35 22.50 9.26
CA SER A 199 -15.08 23.19 8.98
C SER A 199 -14.04 22.28 8.33
N ALA A 200 -14.25 20.98 8.31
CA ALA A 200 -13.25 20.00 7.85
C ALA A 200 -12.72 20.32 6.44
N ALA A 201 -13.59 20.59 5.48
CA ALA A 201 -13.17 20.91 4.10
C ALA A 201 -12.32 22.21 4.01
N VAL A 202 -12.56 23.17 4.88
CA VAL A 202 -11.77 24.41 4.94
C VAL A 202 -10.40 24.12 5.56
N LEU A 203 -10.38 23.36 6.65
CA LEU A 203 -9.15 22.95 7.33
C LEU A 203 -8.28 22.07 6.44
N GLU A 204 -8.88 21.15 5.67
CA GLU A 204 -8.15 20.34 4.68
C GLU A 204 -7.48 21.22 3.62
N ARG A 205 -8.20 22.20 3.05
CA ARG A 205 -7.63 23.13 2.06
C ARG A 205 -6.53 24.01 2.65
N ALA A 206 -6.71 24.51 3.86
CA ALA A 206 -5.71 25.33 4.54
C ALA A 206 -4.48 24.51 4.92
N GLY A 207 -4.67 23.32 5.50
CA GLY A 207 -3.58 22.42 5.89
C GLY A 207 -2.70 21.98 4.73
N ARG A 208 -3.31 21.71 3.57
CA ARG A 208 -2.56 21.39 2.33
C ARG A 208 -1.66 22.51 1.84
N ARG A 209 -2.06 23.78 2.02
CA ARG A 209 -1.26 24.95 1.61
C ARG A 209 -0.04 25.20 2.50
N VAL A 210 -0.13 24.83 3.77
CA VAL A 210 0.94 25.10 4.76
C VAL A 210 2.06 24.05 4.68
N SER A 211 1.92 22.97 3.89
CA SER A 211 2.92 21.87 3.75
C SER A 211 3.40 21.29 5.09
N SER A 212 2.58 21.42 6.14
CA SER A 212 2.95 20.92 7.47
C SER A 212 2.54 19.46 7.63
N TYR A 213 3.44 18.55 7.28
CA TYR A 213 3.24 17.10 7.49
C TYR A 213 2.98 16.75 8.95
N TYR A 214 3.44 17.59 9.87
CA TYR A 214 3.26 17.38 11.31
C TYR A 214 1.83 17.58 11.80
N ALA A 215 1.00 18.34 11.08
CA ALA A 215 -0.36 18.67 11.50
C ALA A 215 -1.42 17.71 10.96
N GLY A 216 -1.14 16.94 9.91
CA GLY A 216 -2.07 15.97 9.33
C GLY A 216 -2.27 14.74 10.22
N GLY A 217 -3.47 14.18 10.21
CA GLY A 217 -3.80 12.94 10.93
C GLY A 217 -3.24 11.69 10.28
N VAL A 218 -3.03 11.73 8.96
CA VAL A 218 -2.40 10.65 8.17
C VAL A 218 -1.28 11.18 7.30
N ILE A 219 -0.28 10.33 7.07
CA ILE A 219 0.78 10.50 6.09
C ILE A 219 0.45 9.61 4.90
N MET A 220 0.60 10.14 3.71
CA MET A 220 0.41 9.45 2.43
C MET A 220 1.72 9.54 1.66
N VAL A 221 2.33 8.41 1.34
CA VAL A 221 3.58 8.33 0.57
C VAL A 221 3.33 7.53 -0.69
N GLU A 222 3.50 8.17 -1.83
CA GLU A 222 3.58 7.47 -3.11
C GLU A 222 5.01 6.98 -3.31
N ALA A 223 5.14 5.71 -3.69
CA ALA A 223 6.45 5.13 -3.99
C ALA A 223 6.36 4.22 -5.23
N THR A 224 7.42 4.22 -6.03
CA THR A 224 7.60 3.32 -7.16
C THR A 224 8.42 2.11 -6.75
N LYS A 225 8.16 0.97 -7.40
CA LYS A 225 9.00 -0.22 -7.24
C LYS A 225 10.35 0.03 -7.91
N ARG A 226 11.45 -0.12 -7.15
CA ARG A 226 12.79 -0.11 -7.73
C ARG A 226 12.96 -1.28 -8.67
N VAL A 227 13.21 -1.02 -9.93
CA VAL A 227 13.67 -2.03 -10.87
C VAL A 227 15.16 -2.24 -10.61
N TYR A 228 15.52 -3.38 -10.07
CA TYR A 228 16.93 -3.76 -9.94
C TYR A 228 17.47 -3.98 -11.34
N ARG A 229 18.28 -3.06 -11.84
CA ARG A 229 19.13 -3.35 -12.99
C ARG A 229 20.22 -4.28 -12.47
N PRO A 230 20.31 -5.52 -12.95
CA PRO A 230 21.47 -6.34 -12.61
C PRO A 230 22.70 -5.61 -13.11
N SER A 231 23.59 -5.22 -12.18
CA SER A 231 24.90 -4.66 -12.45
C SER A 231 25.87 -5.80 -12.82
N GLY A 232 25.51 -6.55 -13.87
CA GLY A 232 26.38 -7.56 -14.47
C GLY A 232 26.68 -7.20 -15.92
N PRO A 233 27.78 -7.70 -16.51
CA PRO A 233 28.04 -7.52 -17.92
C PRO A 233 26.82 -8.03 -18.70
N GLY A 234 26.30 -7.17 -19.59
CA GLY A 234 25.13 -7.49 -20.40
C GLY A 234 25.37 -8.74 -21.26
N LEU A 235 24.29 -9.40 -21.66
CA LEU A 235 24.33 -10.59 -22.52
C LEU A 235 25.20 -10.41 -23.79
N GLU A 236 25.40 -9.20 -24.28
CA GLU A 236 26.29 -8.89 -25.41
C GLU A 236 27.76 -9.16 -25.14
N GLU A 237 28.21 -9.11 -23.88
CA GLU A 237 29.61 -9.38 -23.55
C GLU A 237 29.90 -10.89 -23.39
N MET A 238 28.87 -11.71 -23.12
CA MET A 238 28.98 -13.17 -23.07
C MET A 238 29.03 -13.83 -24.47
N VAL A 239 28.53 -13.18 -25.52
CA VAL A 239 28.49 -13.72 -26.89
C VAL A 239 29.81 -13.50 -27.62
N ARG A 240 30.71 -12.66 -27.11
CA ARG A 240 31.97 -12.31 -27.79
C ARG A 240 33.16 -13.23 -27.55
N ARG A 241 33.01 -14.34 -26.81
CA ARG A 241 34.06 -15.36 -26.77
C ARG A 241 33.86 -16.35 -27.94
N PRO A 242 34.72 -16.32 -28.95
CA PRO A 242 34.64 -17.32 -30.02
C PRO A 242 34.84 -18.72 -29.39
N LEU A 243 33.95 -19.63 -29.73
CA LEU A 243 34.14 -21.04 -29.43
C LEU A 243 35.48 -21.46 -30.00
N ARG A 244 36.44 -21.85 -29.16
CA ARG A 244 37.66 -22.54 -29.61
C ARG A 244 37.23 -23.91 -30.14
N VAL A 245 37.27 -24.06 -31.45
CA VAL A 245 37.20 -25.37 -32.10
C VAL A 245 38.44 -26.11 -31.64
N LEU A 246 38.26 -27.24 -30.93
CA LEU A 246 39.35 -28.16 -30.68
C LEU A 246 39.78 -28.74 -32.03
N GLU A 247 40.98 -28.34 -32.53
CA GLU A 247 41.61 -28.96 -33.65
C GLU A 247 41.80 -30.46 -33.30
N GLY A 248 41.47 -31.31 -34.27
CA GLY A 248 41.32 -32.73 -34.10
C GLY A 248 42.55 -33.44 -33.55
N VAL A 249 42.32 -34.43 -32.73
CA VAL A 249 43.28 -35.41 -32.27
C VAL A 249 43.87 -36.12 -33.51
N PRO A 250 45.22 -36.14 -33.71
CA PRO A 250 45.80 -36.84 -34.83
C PRO A 250 45.53 -38.35 -34.72
N GLY A 251 44.94 -38.91 -35.78
CA GLY A 251 44.62 -40.31 -35.86
C GLY A 251 45.87 -41.18 -35.76
N SER A 252 45.79 -42.24 -34.95
CA SER A 252 46.78 -43.29 -34.82
C SER A 252 46.92 -44.04 -36.17
N THR A 253 48.10 -43.99 -36.77
CA THR A 253 48.51 -44.87 -37.90
C THR A 253 48.64 -46.29 -37.40
N VAL A 254 47.79 -47.17 -37.92
CA VAL A 254 47.93 -48.64 -37.78
C VAL A 254 48.86 -49.10 -38.84
N GLU A 255 50.06 -49.69 -38.51
CA GLU A 255 50.93 -50.41 -39.42
C GLU A 255 50.36 -51.81 -39.69
N PRO A 256 50.34 -52.27 -40.94
CA PRO A 256 50.01 -53.67 -41.29
C PRO A 256 51.20 -54.55 -41.10
N VAL A 257 51.00 -55.70 -40.51
CA VAL A 257 51.90 -56.88 -40.53
C VAL A 257 51.59 -57.75 -41.73
#